data_d1f92d58b13dea4a686a7cd308b3b350
#
_entry.id   d1f92d58b13dea4a686a7cd308b3b350
#
_cell.length_a   1.000
_cell.length_b   1.000
_cell.length_c   1.000
_cell.angle_alpha   90.00
_cell.angle_beta   90.00
_cell.angle_gamma   90.00
#
_symmetry.space_group_name_H-M   'P 1'
#
loop_
_entity.id
_entity.type
_entity.pdbx_description
1 polymer ?
#
loop_
_entity_poly.entity_id
_entity_poly.type
_entity_poly.pdbx_seq_one_letter_code
_entity_poly.pdbx_strand_id
1 'polypeptide(L)'
;LELKSFFAQDDLGNALPSATCYLYERGTENIVFGLRKSNGLGLLNPFLADANGLAQFAAPNGLYDLRITKGKRDYRLPVQFLDVTESLAEANGAALRAETARDAAQLAAGVKASPAEGLRTTTDGMFFTVVSPENAQSLILFKNEAGVAVEQTRYPSSTAVETINSFVQSKFKVQSVNDTLVAVRDAAGHETWMGINNRDGGPSNWALKMLYKYLGVKPAYVPGLLYAFPDALGRLTDLSIRDTDGQVPDWVIFRWAKRLKPLIGSDDSHPKTAYNNISNVPKMRMKQGQIRAGVPGVKLYLKIIGDSYSASHNFYMNDLTRFLAKDFGFGGSGYIGFNHGSSLGTKNFLYTNGSLTYFGGSWTLSPLGAASPDNRTIKAGAVGDYVSITAVDTADISTAATLAKLLFLGDGTNSTLRYRWGDALEWNTLSLSGVGPQQLAFPVLPAGGNWKFRMEVVTGTPTLFGLYTENSASGVVVSKCAASGSASGDWYKNDAAWLTQQKTATGFIPADAVLVMLGGNDQGASVTPATFLANLQGVVATHLEVHPGASFIVAMRWDTTRSSQYPMSAYTKLTAAWCWTQGIAFMDMQYAAMGDPAKYASTGQTPLISDDKIHPDPAKGAPVISEFFYTALR
;
A
#
# COMPACT_ATOMS: atom_id res chain seq x y z
N LEU A 1 4.66 15.48 16.68
CA LEU A 1 4.54 15.86 18.09
C LEU A 1 5.67 16.81 18.48
N GLU A 2 5.31 17.94 19.08
CA GLU A 2 6.26 18.94 19.58
C GLU A 2 7.01 18.40 20.81
N LEU A 3 8.35 18.52 20.84
CA LEU A 3 9.19 18.14 21.97
C LEU A 3 9.40 19.34 22.89
N LYS A 4 9.08 19.20 24.17
CA LYS A 4 9.32 20.22 25.20
C LYS A 4 10.19 19.71 26.32
N SER A 5 10.87 20.66 26.98
CA SER A 5 11.80 20.42 28.08
C SER A 5 11.41 21.26 29.29
N PHE A 6 11.29 20.64 30.43
CA PHE A 6 10.98 21.27 31.72
C PHE A 6 11.99 20.83 32.74
N PHE A 7 12.30 21.69 33.70
CA PHE A 7 13.16 21.32 34.81
C PHE A 7 12.33 21.15 36.09
N ALA A 8 12.44 20.00 36.71
CA ALA A 8 11.90 19.75 38.02
C ALA A 8 12.79 20.49 39.04
N GLN A 9 12.24 21.41 39.81
CA GLN A 9 12.98 22.28 40.73
C GLN A 9 12.27 22.42 42.09
N ASP A 10 13.05 22.63 43.14
CA ASP A 10 12.55 23.03 44.44
C ASP A 10 12.24 24.56 44.49
N ASP A 11 11.81 25.07 45.65
CA ASP A 11 11.45 26.47 45.81
C ASP A 11 12.65 27.43 45.72
N LEU A 12 13.88 26.91 45.80
CA LEU A 12 15.13 27.65 45.67
C LEU A 12 15.74 27.55 44.27
N GLY A 13 15.07 26.83 43.33
CA GLY A 13 15.55 26.64 41.97
C GLY A 13 16.55 25.49 41.80
N ASN A 14 16.83 24.70 42.83
CA ASN A 14 17.70 23.54 42.68
C ASN A 14 17.00 22.40 41.96
N ALA A 15 17.74 21.69 41.12
CA ALA A 15 17.21 20.56 40.38
C ALA A 15 16.71 19.43 41.33
N LEU A 16 15.60 18.81 40.95
CA LEU A 16 15.03 17.63 41.61
C LEU A 16 15.24 16.37 40.75
N PRO A 17 16.39 15.68 40.91
CA PRO A 17 16.66 14.45 40.13
C PRO A 17 15.60 13.39 40.35
N SER A 18 15.24 12.70 39.28
CA SER A 18 14.24 11.61 39.32
C SER A 18 12.90 12.02 39.94
N ALA A 19 12.47 13.27 39.77
CA ALA A 19 11.12 13.69 40.14
C ALA A 19 10.10 12.98 39.29
N THR A 20 8.96 12.61 39.86
CA THR A 20 7.88 11.97 39.12
C THR A 20 7.03 13.04 38.40
N CYS A 21 6.84 12.87 37.11
CA CYS A 21 6.12 13.77 36.24
C CYS A 21 4.84 13.09 35.75
N TYR A 22 3.71 13.78 35.87
CA TYR A 22 2.39 13.36 35.35
C TYR A 22 1.89 14.43 34.39
N LEU A 23 1.42 14.03 33.23
CA LEU A 23 0.73 14.94 32.31
C LEU A 23 -0.76 14.64 32.34
N TYR A 24 -1.57 15.63 32.68
CA TYR A 24 -3.02 15.56 32.73
C TYR A 24 -3.65 16.46 31.67
N GLU A 25 -4.85 16.12 31.22
CA GLU A 25 -5.70 17.05 30.47
C GLU A 25 -5.98 18.27 31.35
N ARG A 26 -5.93 19.46 30.75
CA ARG A 26 -6.03 20.73 31.48
C ARG A 26 -7.22 20.80 32.41
N GLY A 27 -6.97 21.07 33.69
CA GLY A 27 -8.00 21.21 34.71
C GLY A 27 -8.66 19.89 35.15
N THR A 28 -8.08 18.76 34.79
CA THR A 28 -8.62 17.42 35.15
C THR A 28 -7.54 16.54 35.85
N GLU A 29 -7.93 15.34 36.28
CA GLU A 29 -7.02 14.28 36.72
C GLU A 29 -6.90 13.17 35.66
N ASN A 30 -7.37 13.38 34.42
CA ASN A 30 -7.26 12.42 33.34
C ASN A 30 -5.83 12.38 32.80
N ILE A 31 -5.20 11.22 32.85
CA ILE A 31 -3.83 11.01 32.36
C ILE A 31 -3.81 11.01 30.84
N VAL A 32 -2.88 11.76 30.29
CA VAL A 32 -2.64 11.85 28.84
C VAL A 32 -1.83 10.65 28.36
N PHE A 33 -2.27 10.02 27.28
CA PHE A 33 -1.58 8.92 26.62
C PHE A 33 -0.87 9.38 25.35
N GLY A 34 0.00 8.52 24.81
CA GLY A 34 0.69 8.79 23.55
C GLY A 34 1.92 9.68 23.67
N LEU A 35 2.46 9.85 24.88
CA LEU A 35 3.71 10.59 25.08
C LEU A 35 4.89 9.88 24.40
N ARG A 36 5.88 10.68 23.98
CA ARG A 36 7.09 10.17 23.35
C ARG A 36 8.35 10.80 23.96
N LYS A 37 9.44 10.04 23.96
CA LYS A 37 10.78 10.51 24.28
C LYS A 37 11.36 11.31 23.10
N SER A 38 12.48 12.00 23.33
CA SER A 38 13.22 12.75 22.30
C SER A 38 13.68 11.89 21.10
N ASN A 39 13.84 10.59 21.29
CA ASN A 39 14.19 9.62 20.25
C ASN A 39 12.96 9.02 19.54
N GLY A 40 11.74 9.52 19.82
CA GLY A 40 10.49 9.06 19.22
C GLY A 40 9.87 7.79 19.83
N LEU A 41 10.55 7.12 20.74
CA LEU A 41 10.00 5.96 21.44
C LEU A 41 8.87 6.37 22.40
N GLY A 42 7.94 5.47 22.65
CA GLY A 42 6.84 5.67 23.60
C GLY A 42 7.37 5.99 25.02
N LEU A 43 6.70 6.92 25.68
CA LEU A 43 6.96 7.29 27.06
C LEU A 43 5.71 7.01 27.89
N LEU A 44 5.86 6.25 28.96
CA LEU A 44 4.75 6.01 29.89
C LEU A 44 4.44 7.28 30.69
N ASN A 45 3.18 7.47 31.05
CA ASN A 45 2.72 8.49 31.96
C ASN A 45 2.16 7.78 33.22
N PRO A 46 2.75 7.96 34.41
CA PRO A 46 3.83 8.89 34.74
C PRO A 46 5.23 8.47 34.28
N PHE A 47 6.16 9.43 34.24
CA PHE A 47 7.58 9.23 33.93
C PHE A 47 8.48 9.98 34.92
N LEU A 48 9.79 9.71 34.86
CA LEU A 48 10.76 10.34 35.75
C LEU A 48 11.59 11.39 34.99
N ALA A 49 11.86 12.50 35.66
CA ALA A 49 12.91 13.42 35.24
C ALA A 49 14.29 12.72 35.32
N ASP A 50 15.24 13.17 34.55
CA ASP A 50 16.59 12.61 34.52
C ASP A 50 17.42 12.96 35.79
N ALA A 51 18.70 12.57 35.79
CA ALA A 51 19.64 12.85 36.92
C ALA A 51 19.89 14.36 37.15
N ASN A 52 19.59 15.21 36.18
CA ASN A 52 19.72 16.67 36.28
C ASN A 52 18.35 17.38 36.51
N GLY A 53 17.29 16.60 36.77
CA GLY A 53 15.95 17.12 36.94
C GLY A 53 15.25 17.50 35.61
N LEU A 54 15.79 17.15 34.45
CA LEU A 54 15.20 17.44 33.15
C LEU A 54 14.07 16.45 32.83
N ALA A 55 12.88 16.97 32.59
CA ALA A 55 11.72 16.26 32.04
C ALA A 55 11.54 16.67 30.60
N GLN A 56 11.97 15.81 29.67
CA GLN A 56 11.86 16.08 28.23
C GLN A 56 10.94 15.04 27.55
N PHE A 57 9.90 15.53 26.92
CA PHE A 57 8.90 14.68 26.27
C PHE A 57 8.11 15.43 25.21
N ALA A 58 7.49 14.67 24.31
CA ALA A 58 6.51 15.16 23.35
C ALA A 58 5.12 14.61 23.70
N ALA A 59 4.09 15.40 23.46
CA ALA A 59 2.70 15.02 23.65
C ALA A 59 1.85 15.43 22.42
N PRO A 60 0.65 14.84 22.21
CA PRO A 60 -0.29 15.31 21.23
C PRO A 60 -0.61 16.80 21.41
N ASN A 61 -1.10 17.46 20.33
CA ASN A 61 -1.54 18.84 20.42
C ASN A 61 -2.63 19.03 21.47
N GLY A 62 -2.49 20.02 22.33
CA GLY A 62 -3.46 20.26 23.39
C GLY A 62 -2.95 21.15 24.51
N LEU A 63 -3.86 21.42 25.44
CA LEU A 63 -3.58 22.14 26.70
C LEU A 63 -3.56 21.14 27.83
N TYR A 64 -2.51 21.13 28.63
CA TYR A 64 -2.25 20.15 29.65
C TYR A 64 -1.78 20.78 30.95
N ASP A 65 -1.81 20.00 32.04
CA ASP A 65 -1.20 20.32 33.31
C ASP A 65 -0.09 19.29 33.59
N LEU A 66 1.17 19.74 33.59
CA LEU A 66 2.32 18.93 34.01
C LEU A 66 2.45 19.03 35.53
N ARG A 67 2.18 17.94 36.26
CA ARG A 67 2.41 17.83 37.69
C ARG A 67 3.76 17.18 37.95
N ILE A 68 4.57 17.82 38.79
CA ILE A 68 5.89 17.35 39.17
C ILE A 68 5.92 17.13 40.67
N THR A 69 6.33 15.92 41.12
CA THR A 69 6.36 15.56 42.54
C THR A 69 7.71 14.96 42.93
N LYS A 70 8.24 15.39 44.08
CA LYS A 70 9.43 14.80 44.71
C LYS A 70 9.42 15.07 46.21
N GLY A 71 9.31 14.03 47.04
CA GLY A 71 9.23 14.17 48.48
C GLY A 71 8.03 15.02 48.93
N LYS A 72 8.29 16.16 49.56
CA LYS A 72 7.23 17.14 49.94
C LYS A 72 6.90 18.14 48.84
N ARG A 73 7.67 18.18 47.77
CA ARG A 73 7.43 19.08 46.63
C ARG A 73 6.38 18.51 45.70
N ASP A 74 5.33 19.27 45.44
CA ASP A 74 4.25 18.92 44.55
C ASP A 74 3.69 20.20 43.91
N TYR A 75 3.78 20.33 42.59
CA TYR A 75 3.32 21.51 41.88
C TYR A 75 2.87 21.18 40.45
N ARG A 76 2.04 22.05 39.84
CA ARG A 76 1.55 21.92 38.49
C ARG A 76 1.95 23.11 37.65
N LEU A 77 2.28 22.84 36.38
CA LEU A 77 2.61 23.83 35.37
C LEU A 77 1.63 23.67 34.20
N PRO A 78 0.96 24.76 33.76
CA PRO A 78 0.20 24.72 32.54
C PRO A 78 1.14 24.59 31.34
N VAL A 79 0.87 23.65 30.46
CA VAL A 79 1.69 23.35 29.28
C VAL A 79 0.80 23.25 28.05
N GLN A 80 1.22 23.87 26.97
CA GLN A 80 0.58 23.73 25.66
C GLN A 80 1.53 23.03 24.72
N PHE A 81 1.03 22.02 24.02
CA PHE A 81 1.72 21.41 22.87
C PHE A 81 0.97 21.82 21.61
N LEU A 82 1.71 22.35 20.64
CA LEU A 82 1.17 22.83 19.37
C LEU A 82 2.17 22.50 18.25
N ASP A 83 2.07 21.31 17.71
CA ASP A 83 2.78 20.92 16.51
C ASP A 83 2.00 21.43 15.29
N VAL A 84 2.56 22.43 14.62
CA VAL A 84 1.95 23.06 13.43
C VAL A 84 1.75 22.02 12.31
N THR A 85 2.66 21.05 12.20
CA THR A 85 2.57 19.99 11.19
C THR A 85 1.39 19.06 11.46
N GLU A 86 1.14 18.72 12.72
CA GLU A 86 0.01 17.89 13.16
C GLU A 86 -1.31 18.64 12.97
N SER A 87 -1.37 19.90 13.39
CA SER A 87 -2.55 20.78 13.19
C SER A 87 -2.88 20.97 11.71
N LEU A 88 -1.85 21.14 10.87
CA LEU A 88 -2.01 21.26 9.42
C LEU A 88 -2.52 19.95 8.79
N ALA A 89 -2.01 18.82 9.26
CA ALA A 89 -2.47 17.51 8.80
C ALA A 89 -3.94 17.24 9.16
N GLU A 90 -4.36 17.63 10.38
CA GLU A 90 -5.77 17.54 10.80
C GLU A 90 -6.68 18.45 9.98
N ALA A 91 -6.26 19.70 9.77
CA ALA A 91 -7.01 20.67 8.96
C ALA A 91 -7.14 20.21 7.51
N ASN A 92 -6.05 19.70 6.91
CA ASN A 92 -6.07 19.14 5.55
C ASN A 92 -6.95 17.89 5.46
N GLY A 93 -6.92 17.03 6.47
CA GLY A 93 -7.80 15.86 6.55
C GLY A 93 -9.28 16.25 6.68
N ALA A 94 -9.60 17.30 7.40
CA ALA A 94 -10.95 17.83 7.50
C ALA A 94 -11.41 18.48 6.19
N ALA A 95 -10.55 19.25 5.53
CA ALA A 95 -10.81 19.86 4.23
C ALA A 95 -11.07 18.80 3.16
N LEU A 96 -10.24 17.75 3.10
CA LEU A 96 -10.39 16.65 2.14
C LEU A 96 -11.71 15.88 2.36
N ARG A 97 -12.09 15.63 3.61
CA ARG A 97 -13.41 15.01 3.91
C ARG A 97 -14.57 15.89 3.45
N ALA A 98 -14.47 17.20 3.65
CA ALA A 98 -15.48 18.14 3.19
C ALA A 98 -15.56 18.20 1.66
N GLU A 99 -14.43 18.20 0.96
CA GLU A 99 -14.37 18.11 -0.51
C GLU A 99 -14.95 16.82 -1.05
N THR A 100 -14.60 15.68 -0.46
CA THR A 100 -15.12 14.37 -0.87
C THR A 100 -16.64 14.29 -0.67
N ALA A 101 -17.14 14.82 0.44
CA ALA A 101 -18.58 14.88 0.70
C ALA A 101 -19.30 15.83 -0.29
N ARG A 102 -18.68 16.96 -0.62
CA ARG A 102 -19.19 17.90 -1.63
C ARG A 102 -19.25 17.26 -3.01
N ASP A 103 -18.15 16.60 -3.44
CA ASP A 103 -18.06 16.00 -4.77
C ASP A 103 -19.02 14.81 -4.92
N ALA A 104 -19.20 14.03 -3.85
CA ALA A 104 -20.22 12.98 -3.82
C ALA A 104 -21.65 13.55 -3.91
N ALA A 105 -21.92 14.65 -3.24
CA ALA A 105 -23.22 15.34 -3.32
C ALA A 105 -23.45 15.96 -4.70
N GLN A 106 -22.42 16.54 -5.32
CA GLN A 106 -22.52 17.11 -6.68
C GLN A 106 -22.73 16.05 -7.76
N LEU A 107 -22.06 14.89 -7.66
CA LEU A 107 -22.24 13.76 -8.58
C LEU A 107 -23.65 13.13 -8.45
N ALA A 108 -24.19 13.09 -7.24
CA ALA A 108 -25.52 12.54 -6.98
C ALA A 108 -26.65 13.51 -7.34
N ALA A 109 -26.42 14.82 -7.21
CA ALA A 109 -27.49 15.82 -7.31
C ALA A 109 -27.64 16.48 -8.69
N GLY A 110 -26.60 16.55 -9.52
CA GLY A 110 -26.60 17.29 -10.79
C GLY A 110 -27.09 18.74 -10.62
N VAL A 111 -26.45 19.69 -11.30
CA VAL A 111 -26.89 21.10 -11.25
C VAL A 111 -28.15 21.28 -12.10
N LYS A 112 -29.23 21.79 -11.50
CA LYS A 112 -30.51 22.06 -12.14
C LYS A 112 -30.66 23.56 -12.44
N ALA A 113 -31.44 23.91 -13.45
CA ALA A 113 -31.66 25.30 -13.82
C ALA A 113 -32.49 26.07 -12.78
N SER A 114 -33.33 25.38 -12.01
CA SER A 114 -34.14 26.00 -10.96
C SER A 114 -34.58 24.98 -9.89
N PRO A 115 -35.02 25.45 -8.70
CA PRO A 115 -35.60 24.57 -7.68
C PRO A 115 -36.82 23.75 -8.19
N ALA A 116 -37.65 24.35 -9.05
CA ALA A 116 -38.79 23.67 -9.65
C ALA A 116 -38.37 22.52 -10.55
N GLU A 117 -37.31 22.68 -11.34
CA GLU A 117 -36.75 21.59 -12.16
C GLU A 117 -36.11 20.51 -11.28
N GLY A 118 -35.44 20.89 -10.21
CA GLY A 118 -34.90 19.95 -9.24
C GLY A 118 -35.97 19.06 -8.63
N LEU A 119 -37.05 19.64 -8.18
CA LEU A 119 -38.21 18.90 -7.62
C LEU A 119 -38.84 17.96 -8.66
N ARG A 120 -38.92 18.39 -9.93
CA ARG A 120 -39.49 17.58 -11.00
C ARG A 120 -38.64 16.36 -11.37
N THR A 121 -37.32 16.46 -11.14
CA THR A 121 -36.33 15.44 -11.56
C THR A 121 -35.80 14.59 -10.40
N THR A 122 -36.25 14.85 -9.17
CA THR A 122 -35.85 14.11 -7.98
C THR A 122 -37.08 13.59 -7.23
N THR A 123 -36.95 12.47 -6.55
CA THR A 123 -37.97 11.92 -5.64
C THR A 123 -37.74 12.40 -4.20
N ASP A 124 -38.70 12.16 -3.32
CA ASP A 124 -38.61 12.50 -1.91
C ASP A 124 -37.31 11.95 -1.26
N GLY A 125 -36.67 12.79 -0.46
CA GLY A 125 -35.38 12.50 0.18
C GLY A 125 -34.14 12.74 -0.69
N MET A 126 -34.25 12.92 -1.99
CA MET A 126 -33.10 13.13 -2.89
C MET A 126 -32.62 14.60 -2.87
N PHE A 127 -31.32 14.76 -3.12
CA PHE A 127 -30.66 16.07 -3.20
C PHE A 127 -30.51 16.53 -4.66
N PHE A 128 -30.49 17.85 -4.85
CA PHE A 128 -30.16 18.51 -6.12
C PHE A 128 -29.56 19.89 -5.87
N THR A 129 -28.80 20.42 -6.82
CA THR A 129 -28.09 21.68 -6.69
C THR A 129 -28.61 22.68 -7.73
N VAL A 130 -28.73 23.94 -7.32
CA VAL A 130 -29.16 25.05 -8.19
C VAL A 130 -28.18 26.20 -8.05
N VAL A 131 -27.92 26.93 -9.14
CA VAL A 131 -27.15 28.19 -9.04
C VAL A 131 -27.97 29.21 -8.23
N SER A 132 -27.34 29.88 -7.27
CA SER A 132 -28.04 30.89 -6.46
C SER A 132 -28.56 32.01 -7.33
N PRO A 133 -29.85 32.35 -7.25
CA PRO A 133 -30.42 33.50 -8.00
C PRO A 133 -29.91 34.84 -7.49
N GLU A 134 -29.43 34.91 -6.26
CA GLU A 134 -28.92 36.13 -5.63
C GLU A 134 -27.45 36.39 -5.98
N ASN A 135 -26.71 35.34 -6.23
CA ASN A 135 -25.28 35.42 -6.51
C ASN A 135 -24.81 34.20 -7.33
N ALA A 136 -24.54 34.39 -8.61
CA ALA A 136 -24.05 33.38 -9.51
C ALA A 136 -22.71 32.70 -9.07
N GLN A 137 -22.04 33.26 -8.08
CA GLN A 137 -20.84 32.71 -7.48
C GLN A 137 -21.13 31.62 -6.42
N SER A 138 -22.40 31.34 -6.13
CA SER A 138 -22.83 30.37 -5.15
C SER A 138 -23.78 29.33 -5.75
N LEU A 139 -23.61 28.09 -5.31
CA LEU A 139 -24.53 26.98 -5.56
C LEU A 139 -25.31 26.69 -4.28
N ILE A 140 -26.60 26.42 -4.40
CA ILE A 140 -27.47 26.05 -3.28
C ILE A 140 -27.83 24.56 -3.41
N LEU A 141 -27.52 23.79 -2.38
CA LEU A 141 -27.96 22.41 -2.27
C LEU A 141 -29.35 22.36 -1.64
N PHE A 142 -30.29 21.78 -2.34
CA PHE A 142 -31.62 21.51 -1.85
C PHE A 142 -31.84 20.02 -1.63
N LYS A 143 -32.70 19.69 -0.69
CA LYS A 143 -33.29 18.36 -0.52
C LYS A 143 -34.77 18.44 -0.91
N ASN A 144 -35.23 17.48 -1.68
CA ASN A 144 -36.64 17.31 -1.96
C ASN A 144 -37.30 16.66 -0.73
N GLU A 145 -38.11 17.42 0.00
CA GLU A 145 -38.86 16.92 1.16
C GLU A 145 -40.35 17.02 0.84
N ALA A 146 -40.96 15.89 0.51
CA ALA A 146 -42.37 15.77 0.13
C ALA A 146 -42.81 16.76 -0.99
N GLY A 147 -41.95 16.98 -1.97
CA GLY A 147 -42.22 17.90 -3.09
C GLY A 147 -41.90 19.36 -2.80
N VAL A 148 -41.23 19.67 -1.69
CA VAL A 148 -40.74 20.99 -1.34
C VAL A 148 -39.21 21.02 -1.40
N ALA A 149 -38.63 22.06 -2.04
CA ALA A 149 -37.19 22.24 -2.07
C ALA A 149 -36.71 22.90 -0.77
N VAL A 150 -36.12 22.12 0.12
CA VAL A 150 -35.59 22.60 1.40
C VAL A 150 -34.09 22.85 1.25
N GLU A 151 -33.68 24.10 1.41
CA GLU A 151 -32.28 24.51 1.35
C GLU A 151 -31.48 23.85 2.48
N GLN A 152 -30.38 23.18 2.15
CA GLN A 152 -29.52 22.51 3.11
C GLN A 152 -28.23 23.31 3.38
N THR A 153 -27.59 23.80 2.32
CA THR A 153 -26.32 24.55 2.43
C THR A 153 -25.99 25.27 1.13
N ARG A 154 -25.04 26.21 1.19
CA ARG A 154 -24.52 26.96 0.05
C ARG A 154 -23.03 26.70 -0.13
N TYR A 155 -22.59 26.59 -1.38
CA TYR A 155 -21.21 26.38 -1.79
C TYR A 155 -20.75 27.46 -2.77
N PRO A 156 -19.45 27.82 -2.80
CA PRO A 156 -18.93 28.67 -3.85
C PRO A 156 -18.98 27.94 -5.20
N SER A 157 -19.39 28.64 -6.25
CA SER A 157 -19.33 28.14 -7.63
C SER A 157 -17.88 28.09 -8.14
N SER A 158 -17.65 27.38 -9.26
CA SER A 158 -16.35 27.39 -9.95
C SER A 158 -15.89 28.83 -10.27
N THR A 159 -16.82 29.70 -10.66
CA THR A 159 -16.54 31.12 -10.93
C THR A 159 -16.09 31.86 -9.68
N ALA A 160 -16.64 31.54 -8.51
CA ALA A 160 -16.17 32.11 -7.24
C ALA A 160 -14.74 31.65 -6.90
N VAL A 161 -14.44 30.40 -7.13
CA VAL A 161 -13.09 29.84 -6.94
C VAL A 161 -12.10 30.47 -7.91
N GLU A 162 -12.47 30.66 -9.17
CA GLU A 162 -11.64 31.37 -10.16
C GLU A 162 -11.45 32.86 -9.79
N THR A 163 -12.47 33.50 -9.27
CA THR A 163 -12.39 34.89 -8.79
C THR A 163 -11.45 35.02 -7.59
N ILE A 164 -11.53 34.08 -6.63
CA ILE A 164 -10.59 34.00 -5.50
C ILE A 164 -9.17 33.72 -6.01
N ASN A 165 -9.00 32.79 -6.95
CA ASN A 165 -7.71 32.51 -7.55
C ASN A 165 -7.13 33.70 -8.30
N SER A 166 -7.95 34.43 -9.05
CA SER A 166 -7.58 35.68 -9.73
C SER A 166 -7.26 36.80 -8.74
N PHE A 167 -8.00 36.87 -7.63
CA PHE A 167 -7.73 37.81 -6.55
C PHE A 167 -6.41 37.50 -5.85
N VAL A 168 -6.17 36.24 -5.52
CA VAL A 168 -4.90 35.76 -4.96
C VAL A 168 -3.75 36.07 -5.91
N GLN A 169 -3.87 35.74 -7.19
CA GLN A 169 -2.86 36.06 -8.21
C GLN A 169 -2.69 37.59 -8.39
N SER A 170 -3.76 38.39 -8.25
CA SER A 170 -3.67 39.87 -8.33
C SER A 170 -2.98 40.49 -7.11
N LYS A 171 -3.06 39.86 -5.94
CA LYS A 171 -2.36 40.27 -4.72
C LYS A 171 -0.91 39.82 -4.67
N PHE A 172 -0.59 38.75 -5.35
CA PHE A 172 0.79 38.25 -5.56
C PHE A 172 1.34 38.74 -6.92
N LYS A 173 1.04 39.98 -7.34
CA LYS A 173 1.68 40.56 -8.51
C LYS A 173 3.19 40.48 -8.32
N VAL A 174 3.87 39.83 -9.29
CA VAL A 174 5.29 40.00 -9.51
C VAL A 174 5.54 41.48 -9.75
N GLN A 175 5.85 42.24 -8.71
CA GLN A 175 6.38 43.58 -8.84
C GLN A 175 7.88 43.44 -8.97
N SER A 176 8.45 43.94 -10.08
CA SER A 176 9.88 44.12 -10.16
C SER A 176 10.28 45.14 -9.09
N VAL A 177 10.81 44.62 -8.00
CA VAL A 177 11.57 45.45 -7.05
C VAL A 177 12.99 45.53 -7.64
N ASN A 178 13.62 46.71 -7.58
CA ASN A 178 14.96 46.90 -8.13
C ASN A 178 15.86 45.69 -7.86
N ASP A 179 16.36 45.10 -8.92
CA ASP A 179 17.23 43.91 -8.91
C ASP A 179 16.59 42.57 -8.43
N THR A 180 15.24 42.49 -8.28
CA THR A 180 14.57 41.25 -7.88
C THR A 180 13.53 40.82 -8.91
N LEU A 181 13.67 39.63 -9.49
CA LEU A 181 12.76 39.04 -10.46
C LEU A 181 11.45 38.58 -9.77
N VAL A 182 11.57 38.01 -8.60
CA VAL A 182 10.45 37.56 -7.75
C VAL A 182 10.72 38.02 -6.33
N ALA A 183 9.80 38.83 -5.77
CA ALA A 183 9.84 39.23 -4.37
C ALA A 183 8.64 38.67 -3.64
N VAL A 184 8.86 37.86 -2.63
CA VAL A 184 7.83 37.41 -1.67
C VAL A 184 7.91 38.31 -0.45
N ARG A 185 6.80 38.99 -0.13
CA ARG A 185 6.72 39.92 0.99
C ARG A 185 5.91 39.35 2.13
N ASP A 186 6.24 39.75 3.37
CA ASP A 186 5.43 39.47 4.54
C ASP A 186 4.17 40.35 4.59
N ALA A 187 3.32 40.11 5.57
CA ALA A 187 2.08 40.88 5.76
C ALA A 187 2.32 42.37 6.01
N ALA A 188 3.51 42.81 6.41
CA ALA A 188 3.92 44.20 6.61
C ALA A 188 4.56 44.81 5.35
N GLY A 189 4.65 44.05 4.25
CA GLY A 189 5.21 44.47 2.98
C GLY A 189 6.73 44.39 2.88
N HIS A 190 7.42 43.77 3.84
CA HIS A 190 8.87 43.55 3.78
C HIS A 190 9.20 42.39 2.87
N GLU A 191 10.29 42.53 2.12
CA GLU A 191 10.80 41.44 1.27
C GLU A 191 11.30 40.28 2.14
N THR A 192 10.83 39.05 1.83
CA THR A 192 11.28 37.83 2.50
C THR A 192 12.55 37.31 1.87
N TRP A 193 13.18 36.34 2.52
CA TRP A 193 14.38 35.65 2.02
C TRP A 193 14.16 34.83 0.72
N MET A 194 12.92 34.66 0.26
CA MET A 194 12.58 33.94 -0.96
C MET A 194 12.64 34.78 -2.24
N GLY A 195 13.11 36.04 -2.17
CA GLY A 195 13.29 36.87 -3.35
C GLY A 195 14.38 36.34 -4.28
N ILE A 196 14.15 36.41 -5.61
CA ILE A 196 15.08 36.04 -6.66
C ILE A 196 15.57 37.28 -7.39
N ASN A 197 16.90 37.40 -7.56
CA ASN A 197 17.53 38.51 -8.28
C ASN A 197 17.18 38.42 -9.78
N ASN A 198 16.86 39.55 -10.42
CA ASN A 198 16.50 39.61 -11.83
C ASN A 198 17.72 39.61 -12.78
N ARG A 199 18.90 39.80 -12.25
CA ARG A 199 20.12 39.91 -13.06
C ARG A 199 20.72 38.56 -13.42
N ASP A 200 20.70 37.61 -12.49
CA ASP A 200 21.35 36.32 -12.60
C ASP A 200 20.47 35.13 -12.15
N GLY A 201 19.21 35.39 -11.75
CA GLY A 201 18.28 34.35 -11.26
C GLY A 201 18.63 33.78 -9.89
N GLY A 202 19.63 34.34 -9.22
CA GLY A 202 20.06 33.90 -7.90
C GLY A 202 19.19 34.48 -6.76
N PRO A 203 19.44 34.08 -5.50
CA PRO A 203 18.81 34.70 -4.34
C PRO A 203 19.08 36.21 -4.31
N SER A 204 18.09 37.00 -3.94
CA SER A 204 18.29 38.44 -3.82
C SER A 204 19.43 38.76 -2.84
N ASN A 205 20.08 39.91 -3.04
CA ASN A 205 21.16 40.37 -2.14
C ASN A 205 20.69 40.45 -0.68
N TRP A 206 19.42 40.74 -0.47
CA TRP A 206 18.82 40.73 0.86
C TRP A 206 18.69 39.29 1.42
N ALA A 207 18.22 38.33 0.62
CA ALA A 207 18.15 36.92 1.00
C ALA A 207 19.53 36.36 1.34
N LEU A 208 20.55 36.70 0.55
CA LEU A 208 21.93 36.30 0.84
C LEU A 208 22.43 36.87 2.16
N LYS A 209 22.17 38.16 2.44
CA LYS A 209 22.52 38.78 3.73
C LYS A 209 21.83 38.10 4.90
N MET A 210 20.56 37.67 4.74
CA MET A 210 19.83 36.94 5.77
C MET A 210 20.40 35.53 5.99
N LEU A 211 20.75 34.83 4.93
CA LEU A 211 21.41 33.51 5.01
C LEU A 211 22.74 33.62 5.76
N TYR A 212 23.57 34.63 5.46
CA TYR A 212 24.80 34.88 6.18
C TYR A 212 24.59 35.20 7.67
N LYS A 213 23.60 36.02 7.96
CA LYS A 213 23.34 36.52 9.32
C LYS A 213 22.75 35.46 10.26
N TYR A 214 21.77 34.70 9.74
CA TYR A 214 20.96 33.79 10.59
C TYR A 214 21.34 32.32 10.49
N LEU A 215 21.86 31.86 9.35
CA LEU A 215 22.19 30.45 9.16
C LEU A 215 23.70 30.19 9.17
N GLY A 216 24.54 31.24 9.16
CA GLY A 216 25.99 31.08 9.06
C GLY A 216 26.48 30.39 7.77
N VAL A 217 25.58 30.28 6.77
CA VAL A 217 25.82 29.53 5.54
C VAL A 217 26.47 30.46 4.53
N LYS A 218 27.68 30.12 4.06
CA LYS A 218 28.37 30.84 2.99
C LYS A 218 28.24 30.07 1.69
N PRO A 219 27.98 30.73 0.54
CA PRO A 219 28.03 30.08 -0.76
C PRO A 219 29.43 29.47 -0.97
N ALA A 220 29.48 28.24 -1.48
CA ALA A 220 30.72 27.59 -1.89
C ALA A 220 30.70 27.41 -3.41
N TYR A 221 31.86 27.58 -4.04
CA TYR A 221 32.00 27.27 -5.45
C TYR A 221 31.99 25.74 -5.64
N VAL A 222 31.06 25.25 -6.44
CA VAL A 222 31.00 23.86 -6.88
C VAL A 222 30.85 23.88 -8.40
N PRO A 223 31.74 23.24 -9.18
CA PRO A 223 31.62 23.19 -10.63
C PRO A 223 30.22 22.69 -11.06
N GLY A 224 29.63 23.40 -12.02
CA GLY A 224 28.27 23.10 -12.49
C GLY A 224 27.15 23.71 -11.66
N LEU A 225 27.45 24.49 -10.59
CA LEU A 225 26.49 25.21 -9.80
C LEU A 225 26.86 26.68 -9.66
N LEU A 226 25.95 27.56 -10.03
CA LEU A 226 26.11 29.01 -9.88
C LEU A 226 26.18 29.41 -8.40
N TYR A 227 25.33 28.76 -7.58
CA TYR A 227 25.32 28.87 -6.14
C TYR A 227 25.25 27.50 -5.50
N ALA A 228 26.16 27.21 -4.59
CA ALA A 228 26.19 25.99 -3.81
C ALA A 228 26.18 26.34 -2.32
N PHE A 229 25.22 25.82 -1.61
CA PHE A 229 25.07 26.02 -0.16
C PHE A 229 25.23 24.67 0.55
N PRO A 230 26.44 24.32 1.00
CA PRO A 230 26.66 23.11 1.79
C PRO A 230 26.13 23.30 3.21
N ASP A 231 25.69 22.20 3.81
CA ASP A 231 25.41 22.13 5.26
C ASP A 231 26.72 22.07 6.09
N ALA A 232 26.58 22.01 7.41
CA ALA A 232 27.73 21.92 8.31
C ALA A 232 28.64 20.69 8.07
N LEU A 233 28.18 19.69 7.32
CA LEU A 233 28.93 18.49 6.93
C LEU A 233 29.46 18.58 5.49
N GLY A 234 29.32 19.72 4.82
CA GLY A 234 29.77 19.94 3.45
C GLY A 234 28.86 19.36 2.38
N ARG A 235 27.65 18.89 2.70
CA ARG A 235 26.69 18.35 1.74
C ARG A 235 25.86 19.48 1.12
N LEU A 236 25.63 19.41 -0.21
CA LEU A 236 24.82 20.40 -0.91
C LEU A 236 23.39 20.44 -0.38
N THR A 237 22.91 21.63 -0.12
CA THR A 237 21.53 21.89 0.32
C THR A 237 20.60 22.08 -0.87
N ASP A 238 19.30 22.13 -0.63
CA ASP A 238 18.26 22.35 -1.63
C ASP A 238 18.25 23.81 -2.21
N LEU A 239 19.19 24.66 -1.81
CA LEU A 239 19.33 26.03 -2.27
C LEU A 239 20.33 26.19 -3.42
N SER A 240 20.90 25.11 -3.93
CA SER A 240 21.88 25.16 -5.02
C SER A 240 21.24 25.45 -6.38
N ILE A 241 21.92 26.24 -7.22
CA ILE A 241 21.48 26.63 -8.58
C ILE A 241 22.58 26.29 -9.59
N ARG A 242 22.22 25.73 -10.75
CA ARG A 242 23.16 25.39 -11.83
C ARG A 242 23.70 26.65 -12.50
N ASP A 243 24.97 26.60 -12.90
CA ASP A 243 25.64 27.69 -13.60
C ASP A 243 25.40 27.67 -15.13
N THR A 244 24.97 26.57 -15.69
CA THR A 244 24.77 26.38 -17.13
C THR A 244 23.52 27.06 -17.67
N ASP A 245 22.45 27.11 -16.87
CA ASP A 245 21.15 27.61 -17.30
C ASP A 245 20.40 28.41 -16.21
N GLY A 246 21.01 28.63 -15.05
CA GLY A 246 20.39 29.31 -13.91
C GLY A 246 19.25 28.54 -13.27
N GLN A 247 19.03 27.28 -13.67
CA GLN A 247 17.95 26.47 -13.15
C GLN A 247 18.34 25.77 -11.85
N VAL A 248 17.34 25.42 -11.08
CA VAL A 248 17.53 24.58 -9.90
C VAL A 248 17.95 23.18 -10.36
N PRO A 249 19.00 22.55 -9.79
CA PRO A 249 19.41 21.21 -10.18
C PRO A 249 18.25 20.19 -10.08
N ASP A 250 18.21 19.22 -10.97
CA ASP A 250 17.11 18.24 -11.04
C ASP A 250 16.88 17.51 -9.72
N TRP A 251 17.94 17.21 -8.96
CA TRP A 251 17.83 16.59 -7.64
C TRP A 251 17.14 17.49 -6.60
N VAL A 252 17.28 18.83 -6.72
CA VAL A 252 16.58 19.81 -5.87
C VAL A 252 15.13 19.88 -6.29
N ILE A 253 14.85 19.98 -7.59
CA ILE A 253 13.47 19.93 -8.13
C ILE A 253 12.76 18.66 -7.67
N PHE A 254 13.46 17.53 -7.73
CA PHE A 254 12.91 16.25 -7.29
C PHE A 254 12.59 16.24 -5.78
N ARG A 255 13.46 16.80 -4.94
CA ARG A 255 13.21 16.94 -3.49
C ARG A 255 12.08 17.92 -3.19
N TRP A 256 12.02 19.04 -3.90
CA TRP A 256 10.94 20.00 -3.74
C TRP A 256 9.61 19.44 -4.24
N ALA A 257 9.59 18.81 -5.38
CA ALA A 257 8.41 18.13 -5.87
C ALA A 257 7.87 17.12 -4.83
N LYS A 258 8.74 16.38 -4.18
CA LYS A 258 8.37 15.45 -3.11
C LYS A 258 7.78 16.14 -1.88
N ARG A 259 8.27 17.35 -1.53
CA ARG A 259 7.84 18.10 -0.34
C ARG A 259 6.65 19.04 -0.61
N LEU A 260 6.59 19.64 -1.79
CA LEU A 260 5.58 20.64 -2.14
C LEU A 260 4.32 20.03 -2.76
N LYS A 261 4.43 18.87 -3.37
CA LYS A 261 3.31 18.20 -4.02
C LYS A 261 2.09 17.96 -3.11
N PRO A 262 2.25 17.63 -1.82
CA PRO A 262 1.12 17.58 -0.89
C PRO A 262 0.47 18.97 -0.65
N LEU A 263 1.19 20.05 -0.94
CA LEU A 263 0.76 21.42 -0.66
C LEU A 263 0.11 22.14 -1.86
N ILE A 264 0.38 21.68 -3.09
CA ILE A 264 0.00 22.39 -4.32
C ILE A 264 -1.28 21.83 -4.95
N GLY A 265 -1.86 20.75 -4.38
CA GLY A 265 -3.15 20.24 -4.84
C GLY A 265 -3.22 20.04 -6.35
N SER A 266 -2.23 19.33 -6.96
CA SER A 266 -2.44 18.82 -8.31
C SER A 266 -3.41 17.65 -8.25
N ASP A 267 -4.14 17.38 -9.32
CA ASP A 267 -5.08 16.26 -9.51
C ASP A 267 -4.50 14.85 -9.20
N ASP A 268 -3.20 14.81 -8.82
CA ASP A 268 -2.46 13.63 -8.41
C ASP A 268 -2.23 13.67 -6.89
N SER A 269 -3.14 13.11 -6.14
CA SER A 269 -3.11 13.02 -4.67
C SER A 269 -1.98 12.13 -4.09
N HIS A 270 -1.10 11.59 -4.93
CA HIS A 270 0.00 10.69 -4.55
C HIS A 270 1.26 10.95 -5.38
N PRO A 271 2.46 10.67 -4.87
CA PRO A 271 3.71 10.77 -5.63
C PRO A 271 3.71 9.86 -6.86
N LYS A 272 4.04 10.39 -8.03
CA LYS A 272 4.28 9.58 -9.24
C LYS A 272 5.66 8.98 -9.15
N THR A 273 5.76 7.80 -8.56
CA THR A 273 6.99 7.02 -8.46
C THR A 273 6.67 5.55 -8.67
N ALA A 274 7.66 4.78 -9.11
CA ALA A 274 7.50 3.33 -9.26
C ALA A 274 7.16 2.62 -7.93
N TYR A 275 7.55 3.20 -6.80
CA TYR A 275 7.36 2.63 -5.46
C TYR A 275 6.86 3.70 -4.49
N ASN A 276 5.64 3.53 -4.00
CA ASN A 276 5.03 4.40 -2.99
C ASN A 276 4.80 3.62 -1.69
N ASN A 277 5.05 4.26 -0.56
CA ASN A 277 4.87 3.67 0.78
C ASN A 277 5.57 2.31 0.98
N ILE A 278 6.60 1.98 0.17
CA ILE A 278 7.22 0.64 0.18
C ILE A 278 7.96 0.33 1.49
N SER A 279 8.22 1.32 2.30
CA SER A 279 8.74 1.15 3.67
C SER A 279 7.66 0.74 4.66
N ASN A 280 6.38 0.91 4.32
CA ASN A 280 5.26 0.63 5.21
C ASN A 280 4.84 -0.86 5.17
N VAL A 281 5.80 -1.72 5.38
CA VAL A 281 5.63 -3.19 5.44
C VAL A 281 6.32 -3.74 6.71
N PRO A 282 5.92 -3.27 7.90
CA PRO A 282 6.70 -3.48 9.13
C PRO A 282 6.82 -4.95 9.51
N LYS A 283 5.75 -5.74 9.38
CA LYS A 283 5.77 -7.16 9.71
C LYS A 283 6.73 -7.93 8.82
N MET A 284 6.72 -7.64 7.51
CA MET A 284 7.65 -8.24 6.56
C MET A 284 9.10 -7.89 6.93
N ARG A 285 9.41 -6.60 7.16
CA ARG A 285 10.77 -6.15 7.50
C ARG A 285 11.27 -6.75 8.81
N MET A 286 10.40 -6.86 9.81
CA MET A 286 10.73 -7.53 11.08
C MET A 286 11.14 -8.99 10.84
N LYS A 287 10.37 -9.74 10.07
CA LYS A 287 10.67 -11.14 9.73
C LYS A 287 11.97 -11.28 8.95
N GLN A 288 12.20 -10.41 7.97
CA GLN A 288 13.47 -10.36 7.23
C GLN A 288 14.66 -10.11 8.14
N GLY A 289 14.53 -9.16 9.07
CA GLY A 289 15.56 -8.87 10.07
C GLY A 289 15.86 -10.07 10.97
N GLN A 290 14.85 -10.77 11.45
CA GLN A 290 15.00 -11.98 12.26
C GLN A 290 15.70 -13.11 11.51
N ILE A 291 15.34 -13.34 10.23
CA ILE A 291 15.98 -14.34 9.38
C ILE A 291 17.46 -13.99 9.16
N ARG A 292 17.76 -12.73 8.81
CA ARG A 292 19.16 -12.25 8.64
C ARG A 292 19.98 -12.34 9.92
N ALA A 293 19.34 -12.18 11.07
CA ALA A 293 19.98 -12.36 12.39
C ALA A 293 20.17 -13.83 12.76
N GLY A 294 19.78 -14.79 11.90
CA GLY A 294 19.94 -16.21 12.14
C GLY A 294 19.00 -16.78 13.20
N VAL A 295 17.86 -16.13 13.48
CA VAL A 295 16.89 -16.65 14.46
C VAL A 295 16.30 -17.95 13.94
N PRO A 296 16.44 -19.09 14.68
CA PRO A 296 16.00 -20.39 14.19
C PRO A 296 14.48 -20.49 14.03
N GLY A 297 14.02 -21.20 12.98
CA GLY A 297 12.62 -21.51 12.75
C GLY A 297 11.75 -20.32 12.30
N VAL A 298 12.33 -19.14 12.09
CA VAL A 298 11.58 -17.97 11.63
C VAL A 298 11.20 -18.12 10.17
N LYS A 299 9.91 -17.95 9.88
CA LYS A 299 9.35 -17.94 8.53
C LYS A 299 8.88 -16.53 8.18
N LEU A 300 9.12 -16.14 6.92
CA LEU A 300 8.44 -15.02 6.27
C LEU A 300 7.41 -15.60 5.28
N TYR A 301 6.15 -15.45 5.61
CA TYR A 301 5.04 -15.92 4.78
C TYR A 301 4.63 -14.82 3.81
N LEU A 302 4.95 -15.00 2.53
CA LEU A 302 4.55 -14.11 1.44
C LEU A 302 3.44 -14.77 0.63
N LYS A 303 2.23 -14.20 0.66
CA LYS A 303 1.10 -14.61 -0.17
C LYS A 303 1.01 -13.71 -1.39
N ILE A 304 0.89 -14.28 -2.57
CA ILE A 304 0.76 -13.55 -3.84
C ILE A 304 -0.60 -13.86 -4.45
N ILE A 305 -1.42 -12.82 -4.58
CA ILE A 305 -2.75 -12.85 -5.20
C ILE A 305 -2.64 -12.21 -6.58
N GLY A 306 -3.17 -12.88 -7.60
CA GLY A 306 -3.08 -12.32 -8.95
C GLY A 306 -3.82 -13.09 -10.02
N ASP A 307 -3.72 -12.56 -11.22
CA ASP A 307 -4.25 -13.15 -12.45
C ASP A 307 -3.21 -14.03 -13.18
N SER A 308 -3.28 -14.12 -14.50
CA SER A 308 -2.35 -14.90 -15.33
C SER A 308 -0.88 -14.50 -15.16
N TYR A 309 -0.58 -13.23 -14.88
CA TYR A 309 0.79 -12.76 -14.63
C TYR A 309 1.42 -13.48 -13.43
N SER A 310 0.64 -13.71 -12.39
CA SER A 310 1.09 -14.41 -11.17
C SER A 310 0.87 -15.92 -11.21
N ALA A 311 -0.13 -16.39 -11.97
CA ALA A 311 -0.42 -17.83 -12.07
C ALA A 311 0.64 -18.57 -12.90
N SER A 312 1.12 -17.95 -13.98
CA SER A 312 2.08 -18.58 -14.88
C SER A 312 3.49 -18.58 -14.25
N HIS A 313 4.10 -19.75 -14.21
CA HIS A 313 5.44 -19.95 -13.63
C HIS A 313 6.54 -19.16 -14.34
N ASN A 314 6.45 -19.06 -15.67
CA ASN A 314 7.47 -18.50 -16.54
C ASN A 314 7.37 -16.97 -16.71
N PHE A 315 6.49 -16.29 -15.98
CA PHE A 315 6.41 -14.83 -16.09
C PHE A 315 7.31 -14.14 -15.08
N TYR A 316 7.11 -14.32 -13.78
CA TYR A 316 8.02 -13.72 -12.80
C TYR A 316 8.16 -14.54 -11.50
N MET A 317 7.20 -15.41 -11.25
CA MET A 317 7.09 -16.11 -9.96
C MET A 317 8.31 -16.98 -9.64
N ASN A 318 8.86 -17.71 -10.62
CA ASN A 318 10.01 -18.57 -10.38
C ASN A 318 11.24 -17.76 -10.00
N ASP A 319 11.56 -16.72 -10.77
CA ASP A 319 12.76 -15.92 -10.51
C ASP A 319 12.63 -15.13 -9.21
N LEU A 320 11.47 -14.52 -8.97
CA LEU A 320 11.22 -13.81 -7.72
C LEU A 320 11.40 -14.71 -6.49
N THR A 321 10.81 -15.90 -6.51
CA THR A 321 10.94 -16.83 -5.39
C THR A 321 12.36 -17.34 -5.20
N ARG A 322 13.09 -17.56 -6.28
CA ARG A 322 14.52 -17.93 -6.22
C ARG A 322 15.37 -16.82 -5.64
N PHE A 323 15.13 -15.56 -6.03
CA PHE A 323 15.84 -14.40 -5.47
C PHE A 323 15.57 -14.25 -3.98
N LEU A 324 14.32 -14.35 -3.57
CA LEU A 324 13.96 -14.26 -2.15
C LEU A 324 14.51 -15.43 -1.33
N ALA A 325 14.46 -16.65 -1.87
CA ALA A 325 15.03 -17.83 -1.20
C ALA A 325 16.55 -17.76 -1.08
N LYS A 326 17.23 -17.17 -2.07
CA LYS A 326 18.68 -16.91 -2.01
C LYS A 326 19.06 -15.97 -0.87
N ASP A 327 18.27 -14.92 -0.65
CA ASP A 327 18.57 -13.89 0.37
C ASP A 327 18.12 -14.28 1.77
N PHE A 328 17.03 -15.04 1.88
CA PHE A 328 16.38 -15.33 3.15
C PHE A 328 16.31 -16.81 3.52
N GLY A 329 16.78 -17.71 2.63
CA GLY A 329 16.62 -19.14 2.78
C GLY A 329 15.24 -19.63 2.34
N PHE A 330 15.12 -20.96 2.18
CA PHE A 330 13.90 -21.64 1.73
C PHE A 330 13.16 -22.27 2.91
N GLY A 331 12.03 -21.70 3.29
CA GLY A 331 11.20 -22.14 4.43
C GLY A 331 10.15 -23.20 4.10
N GLY A 332 10.00 -23.55 2.83
CA GLY A 332 8.99 -24.48 2.32
C GLY A 332 8.31 -23.96 1.06
N SER A 333 7.61 -24.85 0.33
CA SER A 333 6.94 -24.47 -0.92
C SER A 333 5.66 -23.64 -0.71
N GLY A 334 5.13 -23.60 0.51
CA GLY A 334 3.88 -22.89 0.78
C GLY A 334 2.69 -23.56 0.08
N TYR A 335 1.77 -22.75 -0.42
CA TYR A 335 0.57 -23.23 -1.11
C TYR A 335 0.86 -23.60 -2.56
N ILE A 336 0.46 -24.81 -2.89
CA ILE A 336 0.56 -25.44 -4.21
C ILE A 336 -0.86 -25.68 -4.68
N GLY A 337 -1.43 -24.68 -5.40
CA GLY A 337 -2.79 -24.79 -5.90
C GLY A 337 -2.94 -25.83 -6.99
N PHE A 338 -4.09 -26.47 -7.06
CA PHE A 338 -4.48 -27.37 -8.16
C PHE A 338 -5.19 -26.64 -9.29
N ASN A 339 -5.26 -25.32 -9.20
CA ASN A 339 -5.76 -24.44 -10.26
C ASN A 339 -4.66 -24.21 -11.32
N HIS A 340 -4.84 -24.73 -12.50
CA HIS A 340 -3.81 -24.72 -13.54
C HIS A 340 -4.29 -24.08 -14.84
N GLY A 341 -4.68 -22.84 -14.77
CA GLY A 341 -5.13 -22.10 -15.92
C GLY A 341 -6.49 -22.57 -16.44
N SER A 342 -6.66 -22.66 -17.76
CA SER A 342 -7.93 -22.98 -18.38
C SER A 342 -8.12 -24.46 -18.72
N SER A 343 -7.09 -25.30 -18.56
CA SER A 343 -7.14 -26.71 -18.93
C SER A 343 -6.48 -27.61 -17.89
N LEU A 344 -7.16 -28.70 -17.53
CA LEU A 344 -6.60 -29.79 -16.75
C LEU A 344 -5.74 -30.69 -17.64
N GLY A 345 -4.82 -31.39 -17.01
CA GLY A 345 -3.83 -32.21 -17.72
C GLY A 345 -2.63 -31.42 -18.24
N THR A 346 -2.64 -30.11 -18.11
CA THR A 346 -1.51 -29.26 -18.48
C THR A 346 -0.46 -29.29 -17.38
N LYS A 347 0.79 -29.31 -17.76
CA LYS A 347 1.92 -29.19 -16.84
C LYS A 347 1.87 -27.85 -16.15
N ASN A 348 1.98 -27.86 -14.83
CA ASN A 348 2.09 -26.63 -14.07
C ASN A 348 3.33 -26.65 -13.20
N PHE A 349 4.06 -25.55 -13.22
CA PHE A 349 5.25 -25.42 -12.41
C PHE A 349 4.91 -24.87 -11.05
N LEU A 350 5.45 -25.51 -10.07
CA LEU A 350 5.62 -24.90 -8.77
C LEU A 350 6.92 -24.10 -8.79
N TYR A 351 6.86 -23.02 -8.13
CA TYR A 351 7.86 -22.01 -7.99
C TYR A 351 9.26 -22.52 -7.71
N THR A 352 9.90 -21.99 -6.73
CA THR A 352 11.29 -22.08 -6.28
C THR A 352 12.07 -23.34 -6.65
N ASN A 353 11.44 -24.49 -6.69
CA ASN A 353 12.09 -25.77 -6.96
C ASN A 353 11.66 -26.43 -8.27
N GLY A 354 10.92 -25.68 -9.11
CA GLY A 354 10.53 -26.14 -10.42
C GLY A 354 9.75 -27.47 -10.40
N SER A 355 8.73 -27.58 -9.55
CA SER A 355 7.89 -28.78 -9.51
C SER A 355 6.80 -28.77 -10.57
N LEU A 356 6.49 -29.94 -11.12
CA LEU A 356 5.41 -30.15 -12.09
C LEU A 356 4.24 -30.87 -11.44
N THR A 357 3.02 -30.38 -11.71
CA THR A 357 1.79 -31.03 -11.29
C THR A 357 1.10 -31.66 -12.51
N TYR A 358 0.69 -32.90 -12.41
CA TYR A 358 -0.04 -33.64 -13.41
C TYR A 358 -1.37 -34.13 -12.86
N PHE A 359 -2.40 -34.10 -13.70
CA PHE A 359 -3.73 -34.61 -13.41
C PHE A 359 -4.03 -35.76 -14.37
N GLY A 360 -4.39 -36.90 -13.84
CA GLY A 360 -4.88 -38.02 -14.64
C GLY A 360 -6.31 -38.36 -14.24
N GLY A 361 -7.10 -38.75 -15.23
CA GLY A 361 -8.52 -39.07 -15.06
C GLY A 361 -9.45 -37.94 -15.52
N SER A 362 -10.62 -37.83 -14.89
CA SER A 362 -11.76 -37.04 -15.34
C SER A 362 -12.04 -35.84 -14.43
N TRP A 363 -10.99 -35.15 -13.94
CA TRP A 363 -11.12 -33.95 -13.15
C TRP A 363 -11.87 -32.84 -13.88
N THR A 364 -12.68 -32.09 -13.14
CA THR A 364 -13.32 -30.88 -13.62
C THR A 364 -12.81 -29.66 -12.86
N LEU A 365 -12.57 -28.57 -13.59
CA LEU A 365 -12.16 -27.29 -13.03
C LEU A 365 -13.38 -26.41 -12.80
N SER A 366 -13.52 -25.80 -11.62
CA SER A 366 -14.61 -24.84 -11.36
C SER A 366 -14.48 -23.58 -12.23
N PRO A 367 -15.57 -22.82 -12.44
CA PRO A 367 -15.46 -21.44 -12.86
C PRO A 367 -14.59 -20.61 -11.93
N LEU A 368 -14.16 -19.42 -12.38
CA LEU A 368 -13.54 -18.42 -11.54
C LEU A 368 -14.53 -17.93 -10.47
N GLY A 369 -14.00 -17.42 -9.36
CA GLY A 369 -14.81 -16.92 -8.26
C GLY A 369 -15.23 -17.98 -7.25
N ALA A 370 -14.59 -19.16 -7.25
CA ALA A 370 -14.74 -20.12 -6.18
C ALA A 370 -14.16 -19.56 -4.87
N ALA A 371 -14.81 -19.83 -3.74
CA ALA A 371 -14.29 -19.50 -2.41
C ALA A 371 -13.15 -20.46 -2.05
N SER A 372 -11.96 -20.18 -2.56
CA SER A 372 -10.75 -20.99 -2.42
C SER A 372 -9.51 -20.09 -2.33
N PRO A 373 -8.35 -20.62 -1.90
CA PRO A 373 -7.13 -19.81 -1.79
C PRO A 373 -6.67 -19.20 -3.10
N ASP A 374 -6.95 -19.83 -4.24
CA ASP A 374 -6.51 -19.44 -5.57
C ASP A 374 -7.65 -19.30 -6.58
N ASN A 375 -8.86 -19.01 -6.10
CA ASN A 375 -10.02 -18.63 -6.91
C ASN A 375 -10.69 -19.76 -7.73
N ARG A 376 -10.17 -20.99 -7.66
CA ARG A 376 -10.72 -22.15 -8.35
C ARG A 376 -10.61 -23.42 -7.51
N THR A 377 -11.35 -24.44 -7.91
CA THR A 377 -11.28 -25.79 -7.35
C THR A 377 -11.21 -26.81 -8.46
N ILE A 378 -10.68 -27.99 -8.16
CA ILE A 378 -10.83 -29.16 -9.01
C ILE A 378 -11.74 -30.18 -8.32
N LYS A 379 -12.61 -30.83 -9.07
CA LYS A 379 -13.48 -31.91 -8.58
C LYS A 379 -13.18 -33.21 -9.34
N ALA A 380 -12.98 -34.27 -8.59
CA ALA A 380 -12.81 -35.61 -9.18
C ALA A 380 -14.10 -36.08 -9.87
N GLY A 381 -13.97 -36.68 -11.03
CA GLY A 381 -15.09 -37.28 -11.76
C GLY A 381 -15.29 -38.76 -11.47
N ALA A 382 -14.22 -39.49 -11.09
CA ALA A 382 -14.25 -40.91 -10.86
C ALA A 382 -13.22 -41.42 -9.84
N VAL A 383 -13.44 -42.61 -9.33
CA VAL A 383 -12.44 -43.38 -8.59
C VAL A 383 -11.25 -43.67 -9.52
N GLY A 384 -10.04 -43.54 -9.00
CA GLY A 384 -8.79 -43.68 -9.78
C GLY A 384 -8.27 -42.36 -10.35
N ASP A 385 -9.04 -41.29 -10.33
CA ASP A 385 -8.52 -39.95 -10.66
C ASP A 385 -7.36 -39.59 -9.73
N TYR A 386 -6.29 -39.01 -10.28
CA TYR A 386 -5.09 -38.76 -9.49
C TYR A 386 -4.47 -37.39 -9.76
N VAL A 387 -3.75 -36.89 -8.76
CA VAL A 387 -2.83 -35.76 -8.83
C VAL A 387 -1.42 -36.27 -8.53
N SER A 388 -0.46 -35.91 -9.37
CA SER A 388 0.95 -36.23 -9.18
C SER A 388 1.79 -34.97 -9.26
N ILE A 389 2.70 -34.76 -8.29
CA ILE A 389 3.66 -33.66 -8.25
C ILE A 389 5.05 -34.24 -8.32
N THR A 390 5.87 -33.73 -9.23
CA THR A 390 7.26 -34.18 -9.42
C THR A 390 8.15 -32.92 -9.42
N ALA A 391 9.14 -32.88 -8.53
CA ALA A 391 10.18 -31.87 -8.55
C ALA A 391 11.04 -31.98 -9.81
N VAL A 392 11.30 -30.87 -10.46
CA VAL A 392 12.15 -30.80 -11.67
C VAL A 392 13.55 -30.31 -11.31
N ASP A 393 13.66 -29.41 -10.34
CA ASP A 393 14.93 -28.94 -9.81
C ASP A 393 15.09 -29.45 -8.38
N THR A 394 16.11 -30.27 -8.16
CA THR A 394 16.38 -30.91 -6.87
C THR A 394 17.38 -30.14 -6.01
N ALA A 395 17.96 -29.07 -6.53
CA ALA A 395 19.02 -28.32 -5.82
C ALA A 395 18.55 -27.66 -4.53
N ASP A 396 17.27 -27.27 -4.47
CA ASP A 396 16.70 -26.52 -3.34
C ASP A 396 15.84 -27.37 -2.39
N ILE A 397 15.71 -28.68 -2.60
CA ILE A 397 14.83 -29.57 -1.83
C ILE A 397 15.61 -30.41 -0.80
N SER A 398 16.74 -29.92 -0.32
CA SER A 398 17.56 -30.69 0.64
C SER A 398 16.90 -30.82 2.03
N THR A 399 15.93 -29.99 2.36
CA THR A 399 15.27 -29.98 3.67
C THR A 399 13.93 -30.71 3.62
N ALA A 400 13.77 -31.77 4.42
CA ALA A 400 12.52 -32.50 4.51
C ALA A 400 11.35 -31.62 4.95
N ALA A 401 10.17 -31.80 4.38
CA ALA A 401 8.95 -31.16 4.84
C ALA A 401 8.64 -31.62 6.28
N THR A 402 8.35 -30.65 7.15
CA THR A 402 7.90 -30.89 8.54
C THR A 402 6.40 -30.70 8.70
N LEU A 403 5.76 -30.12 7.70
CA LEU A 403 4.32 -29.92 7.63
C LEU A 403 3.87 -30.10 6.19
N ALA A 404 2.85 -30.93 5.98
CA ALA A 404 2.10 -30.99 4.73
C ALA A 404 0.61 -31.12 5.03
N LYS A 405 -0.23 -30.37 4.30
CA LYS A 405 -1.68 -30.39 4.44
C LYS A 405 -2.35 -30.48 3.07
N LEU A 406 -3.44 -31.20 2.99
CA LEU A 406 -4.39 -31.13 1.89
C LEU A 406 -5.45 -30.08 2.22
N LEU A 407 -5.73 -29.20 1.28
CA LEU A 407 -6.80 -28.20 1.37
C LEU A 407 -7.92 -28.60 0.41
N PHE A 408 -9.17 -28.66 0.90
CA PHE A 408 -10.30 -29.16 0.13
C PHE A 408 -11.63 -28.49 0.52
N LEU A 409 -12.63 -28.67 -0.31
CA LEU A 409 -14.01 -28.26 -0.02
C LEU A 409 -14.82 -29.49 0.37
N GLY A 410 -15.22 -29.56 1.63
CA GLY A 410 -16.14 -30.57 2.13
C GLY A 410 -17.59 -30.26 1.70
N ASP A 411 -18.29 -31.26 1.22
CA ASP A 411 -19.69 -31.17 0.79
C ASP A 411 -20.67 -31.94 1.71
N GLY A 412 -20.16 -32.38 2.86
CA GLY A 412 -20.92 -33.20 3.82
C GLY A 412 -20.89 -34.70 3.50
N THR A 413 -20.28 -35.09 2.39
CA THR A 413 -20.04 -36.51 2.07
C THR A 413 -18.61 -36.90 2.46
N ASN A 414 -18.44 -38.20 2.70
CA ASN A 414 -17.12 -38.76 2.98
C ASN A 414 -16.47 -39.24 1.68
N SER A 415 -15.24 -38.78 1.44
CA SER A 415 -14.40 -39.26 0.35
C SER A 415 -13.10 -39.86 0.92
N THR A 416 -12.55 -40.82 0.25
CA THR A 416 -11.26 -41.43 0.64
C THR A 416 -10.26 -41.25 -0.47
N LEU A 417 -9.07 -40.80 -0.10
CA LEU A 417 -7.91 -40.70 -0.96
C LEU A 417 -6.83 -41.66 -0.45
N ARG A 418 -5.98 -42.12 -1.35
CA ARG A 418 -4.69 -42.72 -0.97
C ARG A 418 -3.56 -41.86 -1.50
N TYR A 419 -2.47 -41.79 -0.78
CA TYR A 419 -1.32 -40.98 -1.16
C TYR A 419 0.00 -41.67 -0.81
N ARG A 420 1.05 -41.22 -1.48
CA ARG A 420 2.43 -41.61 -1.19
C ARG A 420 3.40 -40.52 -1.52
N TRP A 421 4.53 -40.51 -0.83
CA TRP A 421 5.62 -39.59 -1.03
C TRP A 421 6.83 -40.33 -1.62
N GLY A 422 7.59 -39.61 -2.47
CA GLY A 422 8.78 -40.19 -3.10
C GLY A 422 8.45 -41.41 -3.95
N ASP A 423 9.35 -42.38 -3.90
CA ASP A 423 9.22 -43.65 -4.57
C ASP A 423 8.69 -44.77 -3.63
N ALA A 424 8.05 -44.35 -2.52
CA ALA A 424 7.44 -45.32 -1.60
C ALA A 424 6.46 -46.22 -2.32
N LEU A 425 6.53 -47.54 -2.03
CA LEU A 425 5.62 -48.55 -2.60
C LEU A 425 4.28 -48.54 -1.86
N GLU A 426 4.33 -48.27 -0.56
CA GLU A 426 3.15 -48.29 0.32
C GLU A 426 2.30 -47.05 0.15
N TRP A 427 1.00 -47.29 0.18
CA TRP A 427 -0.01 -46.24 0.15
C TRP A 427 -0.52 -45.94 1.54
N ASN A 428 -0.61 -44.65 1.87
CA ASN A 428 -1.30 -44.16 3.04
C ASN A 428 -2.71 -43.69 2.66
N THR A 429 -3.65 -43.78 3.58
CA THR A 429 -5.05 -43.40 3.38
C THR A 429 -5.34 -42.04 4.05
N LEU A 430 -6.17 -41.26 3.40
CA LEU A 430 -6.65 -39.97 3.90
C LEU A 430 -8.17 -39.92 3.72
N SER A 431 -8.91 -39.78 4.83
CA SER A 431 -10.36 -39.68 4.82
C SER A 431 -10.76 -38.22 4.88
N LEU A 432 -11.51 -37.74 3.89
CA LEU A 432 -12.03 -36.36 3.78
C LEU A 432 -13.45 -36.35 4.29
N SER A 433 -13.74 -35.36 5.16
CA SER A 433 -15.09 -35.14 5.70
C SER A 433 -15.29 -33.67 6.03
N GLY A 434 -16.51 -33.26 6.31
CA GLY A 434 -16.86 -31.88 6.72
C GLY A 434 -17.66 -31.14 5.68
N VAL A 435 -17.99 -29.89 5.99
CA VAL A 435 -18.76 -28.96 5.14
C VAL A 435 -17.98 -27.66 5.01
N GLY A 436 -17.95 -27.09 3.81
CA GLY A 436 -17.19 -25.89 3.51
C GLY A 436 -15.68 -26.14 3.39
N PRO A 437 -14.87 -25.08 3.36
CA PRO A 437 -13.42 -25.19 3.28
C PRO A 437 -12.82 -25.95 4.47
N GLN A 438 -11.96 -26.91 4.20
CA GLN A 438 -11.32 -27.79 5.17
C GLN A 438 -9.81 -27.91 4.89
N GLN A 439 -9.04 -28.25 5.93
CA GLN A 439 -7.64 -28.63 5.83
C GLN A 439 -7.38 -29.91 6.61
N LEU A 440 -6.54 -30.77 6.08
CA LEU A 440 -6.18 -32.03 6.72
C LEU A 440 -4.68 -32.28 6.61
N ALA A 441 -4.02 -32.47 7.74
CA ALA A 441 -2.59 -32.78 7.77
C ALA A 441 -2.34 -34.20 7.27
N PHE A 442 -1.27 -34.40 6.51
CA PHE A 442 -0.79 -35.73 6.13
C PHE A 442 -0.11 -36.37 7.35
N PRO A 443 -0.57 -37.54 7.80
CA PRO A 443 0.04 -38.22 8.93
C PRO A 443 1.45 -38.74 8.65
N VAL A 444 1.76 -39.01 7.38
CA VAL A 444 3.11 -39.44 6.93
C VAL A 444 3.64 -38.35 6.00
N LEU A 445 4.84 -37.86 6.29
CA LEU A 445 5.53 -36.84 5.55
C LEU A 445 6.67 -37.41 4.71
N PRO A 446 7.16 -36.70 3.67
CA PRO A 446 8.28 -37.17 2.87
C PRO A 446 9.56 -37.26 3.72
N ALA A 447 10.25 -38.40 3.62
CA ALA A 447 11.56 -38.58 4.20
C ALA A 447 12.63 -38.06 3.23
N GLY A 448 13.27 -36.93 3.60
CA GLY A 448 14.34 -36.34 2.78
C GLY A 448 13.85 -35.50 1.59
N GLY A 449 14.82 -34.98 0.82
CA GLY A 449 14.59 -33.96 -0.18
C GLY A 449 13.93 -34.39 -1.49
N ASN A 450 13.44 -35.57 -1.64
CA ASN A 450 12.84 -35.99 -2.90
C ASN A 450 11.31 -35.87 -2.88
N TRP A 451 10.84 -34.79 -3.45
CA TRP A 451 9.46 -34.40 -3.47
C TRP A 451 8.68 -34.98 -4.66
N LYS A 452 8.51 -36.26 -4.70
CA LYS A 452 7.47 -36.85 -5.52
C LYS A 452 6.25 -37.06 -4.64
N PHE A 453 5.11 -36.65 -5.13
CA PHE A 453 3.82 -36.85 -4.46
C PHE A 453 2.84 -37.44 -5.45
N ARG A 454 2.10 -38.43 -5.02
CA ARG A 454 0.97 -38.97 -5.76
C ARG A 454 -0.20 -39.21 -4.83
N MET A 455 -1.36 -38.75 -5.25
CA MET A 455 -2.64 -38.90 -4.55
C MET A 455 -3.68 -39.41 -5.54
N GLU A 456 -4.47 -40.41 -5.13
CA GLU A 456 -5.52 -41.03 -5.96
C GLU A 456 -6.84 -41.08 -5.20
N VAL A 457 -7.95 -40.95 -5.92
CA VAL A 457 -9.30 -41.12 -5.38
C VAL A 457 -9.63 -42.60 -5.22
N VAL A 458 -9.98 -42.99 -3.98
CA VAL A 458 -10.41 -44.35 -3.64
C VAL A 458 -11.92 -44.45 -3.55
N THR A 459 -12.57 -43.45 -2.95
CA THR A 459 -14.05 -43.36 -2.90
C THR A 459 -14.50 -41.92 -2.98
N GLY A 460 -15.72 -41.71 -3.47
CA GLY A 460 -16.34 -40.38 -3.59
C GLY A 460 -15.81 -39.57 -4.76
N THR A 461 -16.21 -38.28 -4.80
CA THR A 461 -15.78 -37.30 -5.81
C THR A 461 -15.35 -36.02 -5.12
N PRO A 462 -14.19 -36.00 -4.44
CA PRO A 462 -13.73 -34.89 -3.65
C PRO A 462 -13.47 -33.66 -4.49
N THR A 463 -13.72 -32.48 -3.89
CA THR A 463 -13.35 -31.19 -4.44
C THR A 463 -12.13 -30.66 -3.70
N LEU A 464 -11.06 -30.35 -4.44
CA LEU A 464 -9.75 -30.03 -3.86
C LEU A 464 -9.32 -28.60 -4.24
N PHE A 465 -8.58 -27.96 -3.32
CA PHE A 465 -7.92 -26.68 -3.56
C PHE A 465 -6.45 -26.87 -3.93
N GLY A 466 -5.70 -27.61 -3.12
CA GLY A 466 -4.27 -27.80 -3.29
C GLY A 466 -3.58 -28.37 -2.06
N LEU A 467 -2.25 -28.32 -2.08
CA LEU A 467 -1.40 -28.69 -0.95
C LEU A 467 -0.80 -27.44 -0.29
N TYR A 468 -0.47 -27.56 0.98
CA TYR A 468 0.36 -26.60 1.69
C TYR A 468 1.52 -27.31 2.39
N THR A 469 2.75 -26.81 2.24
CA THR A 469 3.93 -27.46 2.81
C THR A 469 4.94 -26.47 3.38
N GLU A 470 5.61 -26.89 4.47
CA GLU A 470 6.74 -26.22 5.09
C GLU A 470 7.85 -27.21 5.45
N ASN A 471 9.05 -26.69 5.63
CA ASN A 471 10.19 -27.42 6.19
C ASN A 471 10.61 -26.85 7.56
N SER A 472 11.67 -27.35 8.19
CA SER A 472 12.16 -26.86 9.48
C SER A 472 13.05 -25.61 9.38
N ALA A 473 13.56 -25.27 8.19
CA ALA A 473 14.51 -24.19 8.03
C ALA A 473 13.84 -22.80 8.22
N SER A 474 14.60 -21.84 8.73
CA SER A 474 14.23 -20.43 8.62
C SER A 474 14.27 -20.02 7.17
N GLY A 475 13.34 -19.15 6.75
CA GLY A 475 13.34 -18.70 5.37
C GLY A 475 12.01 -18.14 4.90
N VAL A 476 11.95 -17.82 3.62
CA VAL A 476 10.72 -17.38 2.97
C VAL A 476 9.86 -18.57 2.56
N VAL A 477 8.55 -18.42 2.76
CA VAL A 477 7.52 -19.34 2.25
C VAL A 477 6.63 -18.54 1.33
N VAL A 478 6.73 -18.77 0.02
CA VAL A 478 5.95 -18.04 -0.99
C VAL A 478 4.74 -18.87 -1.41
N SER A 479 3.54 -18.37 -1.13
CA SER A 479 2.28 -19.00 -1.49
C SER A 479 1.66 -18.29 -2.70
N LYS A 480 1.58 -19.00 -3.82
CA LYS A 480 0.97 -18.53 -5.06
C LYS A 480 -0.54 -18.75 -5.03
N CYS A 481 -1.31 -17.72 -4.74
CA CYS A 481 -2.77 -17.71 -4.78
C CYS A 481 -3.22 -16.91 -6.01
N ALA A 482 -3.15 -17.52 -7.19
CA ALA A 482 -3.38 -16.82 -8.45
C ALA A 482 -4.16 -17.69 -9.44
N ALA A 483 -5.00 -17.05 -10.27
CA ALA A 483 -5.80 -17.72 -11.27
C ALA A 483 -5.76 -17.01 -12.61
N SER A 484 -5.38 -17.70 -13.68
CA SER A 484 -5.40 -17.15 -15.04
C SER A 484 -6.83 -16.76 -15.43
N GLY A 485 -6.97 -15.53 -15.99
CA GLY A 485 -8.24 -15.00 -16.43
C GLY A 485 -9.07 -14.32 -15.34
N SER A 486 -8.65 -14.37 -14.06
CA SER A 486 -9.44 -13.78 -12.98
C SER A 486 -9.41 -12.25 -13.00
N ALA A 487 -10.58 -11.64 -12.83
CA ALA A 487 -10.78 -10.23 -12.57
C ALA A 487 -10.96 -9.97 -11.06
N SER A 488 -10.95 -8.71 -10.65
CA SER A 488 -11.10 -8.34 -9.24
C SER A 488 -12.40 -8.86 -8.61
N GLY A 489 -13.50 -8.87 -9.38
CA GLY A 489 -14.80 -9.39 -8.94
C GLY A 489 -14.84 -10.91 -8.70
N ASP A 490 -13.85 -11.66 -9.19
CA ASP A 490 -13.71 -13.07 -8.86
C ASP A 490 -13.11 -13.27 -7.47
N TRP A 491 -12.28 -12.33 -7.00
CA TRP A 491 -11.60 -12.36 -5.71
C TRP A 491 -12.38 -11.73 -4.57
N TYR A 492 -13.43 -11.00 -4.90
CA TYR A 492 -14.32 -10.40 -3.90
C TYR A 492 -15.77 -10.42 -4.39
N LYS A 493 -16.65 -10.96 -3.57
CA LYS A 493 -18.10 -10.93 -3.77
C LYS A 493 -18.76 -10.38 -2.51
N ASN A 494 -19.67 -9.44 -2.67
CA ASN A 494 -20.48 -8.93 -1.56
C ASN A 494 -21.61 -9.92 -1.23
N ASP A 495 -21.23 -11.15 -0.86
CA ASP A 495 -22.10 -12.24 -0.47
C ASP A 495 -21.61 -12.84 0.85
N ALA A 496 -22.42 -12.84 1.88
CA ALA A 496 -22.02 -13.23 3.23
C ALA A 496 -21.60 -14.72 3.33
N ALA A 497 -22.28 -15.60 2.60
CA ALA A 497 -21.97 -17.03 2.62
C ALA A 497 -20.65 -17.29 1.90
N TRP A 498 -20.45 -16.66 0.74
CA TRP A 498 -19.20 -16.72 0.01
C TRP A 498 -18.04 -16.14 0.82
N LEU A 499 -18.23 -14.96 1.45
CA LEU A 499 -17.20 -14.30 2.27
C LEU A 499 -16.78 -15.18 3.46
N THR A 500 -17.72 -15.85 4.10
CA THR A 500 -17.42 -16.78 5.20
C THR A 500 -16.53 -17.92 4.74
N GLN A 501 -16.84 -18.53 3.60
CA GLN A 501 -16.03 -19.59 3.03
C GLN A 501 -14.66 -19.07 2.56
N GLN A 502 -14.64 -17.91 1.90
CA GLN A 502 -13.40 -17.28 1.42
C GLN A 502 -12.45 -16.94 2.57
N LYS A 503 -12.96 -16.38 3.67
CA LYS A 503 -12.16 -16.10 4.87
C LYS A 503 -11.56 -17.38 5.46
N THR A 504 -12.37 -18.43 5.55
CA THR A 504 -11.89 -19.76 6.03
C THR A 504 -10.79 -20.30 5.12
N ALA A 505 -11.00 -20.35 3.80
CA ALA A 505 -10.02 -20.82 2.84
C ALA A 505 -8.73 -19.97 2.84
N THR A 506 -8.89 -18.64 2.95
CA THR A 506 -7.79 -17.69 3.05
C THR A 506 -6.94 -17.95 4.31
N GLY A 507 -7.58 -18.29 5.42
CA GLY A 507 -6.92 -18.55 6.71
C GLY A 507 -6.05 -19.80 6.75
N PHE A 508 -6.23 -20.75 5.83
CA PHE A 508 -5.36 -21.95 5.74
C PHE A 508 -3.93 -21.62 5.31
N ILE A 509 -3.73 -20.48 4.69
CA ILE A 509 -2.43 -20.05 4.15
C ILE A 509 -1.93 -18.85 4.93
N PRO A 510 -0.91 -19.01 5.77
CA PRO A 510 -0.34 -17.92 6.57
C PRO A 510 0.15 -16.76 5.68
N ALA A 511 0.07 -15.54 6.21
CA ALA A 511 0.62 -14.36 5.57
C ALA A 511 1.19 -13.36 6.57
N ASP A 512 2.45 -13.00 6.40
CA ASP A 512 3.09 -11.84 7.01
C ASP A 512 3.08 -10.65 6.05
N ALA A 513 3.12 -10.96 4.75
CA ALA A 513 2.95 -10.01 3.67
C ALA A 513 2.02 -10.57 2.58
N VAL A 514 1.22 -9.70 1.98
CA VAL A 514 0.33 -10.03 0.87
C VAL A 514 0.63 -9.08 -0.29
N LEU A 515 1.06 -9.64 -1.42
CA LEU A 515 1.22 -8.91 -2.69
C LEU A 515 -0.01 -9.18 -3.55
N VAL A 516 -0.69 -8.12 -3.98
CA VAL A 516 -1.87 -8.22 -4.86
C VAL A 516 -1.57 -7.56 -6.19
N MET A 517 -1.73 -8.30 -7.29
CA MET A 517 -1.61 -7.78 -8.66
C MET A 517 -2.78 -8.26 -9.51
N LEU A 518 -3.77 -7.39 -9.69
CA LEU A 518 -4.98 -7.59 -10.47
C LEU A 518 -5.20 -6.41 -11.42
N GLY A 519 -6.24 -6.45 -12.23
CA GLY A 519 -6.69 -5.35 -13.07
C GLY A 519 -6.57 -5.61 -14.57
N GLY A 520 -5.73 -6.55 -15.00
CA GLY A 520 -5.56 -6.87 -16.41
C GLY A 520 -6.81 -7.43 -17.07
N ASN A 521 -7.49 -8.32 -16.40
CA ASN A 521 -8.75 -8.90 -16.88
C ASN A 521 -9.93 -7.95 -16.67
N ASP A 522 -9.90 -7.12 -15.63
CA ASP A 522 -10.84 -6.02 -15.43
C ASP A 522 -10.80 -5.04 -16.61
N GLN A 523 -9.60 -4.64 -17.03
CA GLN A 523 -9.39 -3.83 -18.21
C GLN A 523 -9.94 -4.51 -19.48
N GLY A 524 -9.63 -5.79 -19.66
CA GLY A 524 -10.10 -6.57 -20.81
C GLY A 524 -11.62 -6.76 -20.86
N ALA A 525 -12.27 -6.84 -19.70
CA ALA A 525 -13.72 -6.97 -19.54
C ALA A 525 -14.44 -5.61 -19.44
N SER A 526 -13.73 -4.50 -19.59
CA SER A 526 -14.28 -3.13 -19.47
C SER A 526 -14.97 -2.86 -18.11
N VAL A 527 -14.49 -3.50 -17.03
CA VAL A 527 -14.89 -3.17 -15.67
C VAL A 527 -14.47 -1.74 -15.37
N THR A 528 -15.34 -0.92 -14.78
CA THR A 528 -14.95 0.46 -14.48
C THR A 528 -13.80 0.53 -13.45
N PRO A 529 -12.89 1.51 -13.55
CA PRO A 529 -11.83 1.67 -12.53
C PRO A 529 -12.35 1.80 -11.09
N ALA A 530 -13.53 2.41 -10.92
CA ALA A 530 -14.17 2.53 -9.61
C ALA A 530 -14.65 1.17 -9.07
N THR A 531 -15.27 0.35 -9.91
CA THR A 531 -15.69 -1.02 -9.54
C THR A 531 -14.49 -1.89 -9.22
N PHE A 532 -13.45 -1.82 -10.04
CA PHE A 532 -12.18 -2.51 -9.77
C PHE A 532 -11.63 -2.13 -8.39
N LEU A 533 -11.54 -0.83 -8.10
CA LEU A 533 -11.03 -0.35 -6.81
C LEU A 533 -11.89 -0.85 -5.64
N ALA A 534 -13.22 -0.80 -5.77
CA ALA A 534 -14.13 -1.32 -4.73
C ALA A 534 -13.90 -2.81 -4.46
N ASN A 535 -13.75 -3.62 -5.50
CA ASN A 535 -13.44 -5.04 -5.37
C ASN A 535 -12.06 -5.26 -4.71
N LEU A 536 -11.04 -4.52 -5.15
CA LEU A 536 -9.69 -4.59 -4.57
C LEU A 536 -9.69 -4.23 -3.07
N GLN A 537 -10.44 -3.20 -2.69
CA GLN A 537 -10.64 -2.84 -1.28
C GLN A 537 -11.27 -4.01 -0.49
N GLY A 538 -12.25 -4.68 -1.06
CA GLY A 538 -12.86 -5.87 -0.48
C GLY A 538 -11.87 -7.03 -0.33
N VAL A 539 -11.00 -7.27 -1.31
CA VAL A 539 -9.92 -8.27 -1.23
C VAL A 539 -8.99 -7.94 -0.08
N VAL A 540 -8.51 -6.71 0.00
CA VAL A 540 -7.59 -6.27 1.07
C VAL A 540 -8.25 -6.38 2.44
N ALA A 541 -9.50 -5.91 2.59
CA ALA A 541 -10.24 -5.98 3.85
C ALA A 541 -10.43 -7.43 4.32
N THR A 542 -10.82 -8.34 3.41
CA THR A 542 -10.99 -9.77 3.71
C THR A 542 -9.70 -10.40 4.23
N HIS A 543 -8.56 -10.05 3.63
CA HIS A 543 -7.27 -10.61 4.03
C HIS A 543 -6.75 -9.99 5.33
N LEU A 544 -6.99 -8.70 5.59
CA LEU A 544 -6.62 -8.05 6.85
C LEU A 544 -7.41 -8.60 8.03
N GLU A 545 -8.69 -8.95 7.81
CA GLU A 545 -9.51 -9.57 8.85
C GLU A 545 -8.98 -10.97 9.23
N VAL A 546 -8.51 -11.74 8.24
CA VAL A 546 -7.96 -13.10 8.46
C VAL A 546 -6.51 -13.06 8.95
N HIS A 547 -5.72 -12.10 8.49
CA HIS A 547 -4.30 -11.94 8.81
C HIS A 547 -4.04 -10.54 9.41
N PRO A 548 -4.49 -10.26 10.63
CA PRO A 548 -4.31 -8.96 11.24
C PRO A 548 -2.82 -8.61 11.38
N GLY A 549 -2.49 -7.40 10.96
CA GLY A 549 -1.11 -6.91 10.94
C GLY A 549 -0.23 -7.43 9.79
N ALA A 550 -0.79 -8.16 8.81
CA ALA A 550 -0.05 -8.46 7.59
C ALA A 550 0.27 -7.17 6.81
N SER A 551 1.46 -7.13 6.22
CA SER A 551 1.89 -6.04 5.34
C SER A 551 1.23 -6.20 3.97
N PHE A 552 0.59 -5.14 3.46
CA PHE A 552 -0.02 -5.18 2.13
C PHE A 552 0.79 -4.42 1.11
N ILE A 553 0.92 -5.01 -0.06
CA ILE A 553 1.60 -4.44 -1.23
C ILE A 553 0.65 -4.61 -2.41
N VAL A 554 0.23 -3.52 -3.02
CA VAL A 554 -0.59 -3.54 -4.23
C VAL A 554 0.28 -3.17 -5.41
N ALA A 555 0.29 -3.99 -6.44
CA ALA A 555 1.02 -3.75 -7.67
C ALA A 555 0.04 -3.57 -8.85
N MET A 556 0.28 -2.54 -9.65
CA MET A 556 -0.40 -2.34 -10.93
C MET A 556 0.56 -2.63 -12.08
N ARG A 557 0.11 -3.47 -13.00
CA ARG A 557 0.92 -3.85 -14.17
C ARG A 557 1.03 -2.70 -15.16
N TRP A 558 1.96 -2.79 -16.09
CA TRP A 558 2.03 -1.89 -17.23
C TRP A 558 0.82 -2.05 -18.16
N ASP A 559 0.51 -1.01 -18.89
CA ASP A 559 -0.51 -1.05 -19.94
C ASP A 559 -0.02 -1.90 -21.14
N THR A 560 -0.93 -2.26 -22.00
CA THR A 560 -0.62 -3.05 -23.20
C THR A 560 -1.14 -2.32 -24.43
N THR A 561 -0.72 -2.75 -25.63
CA THR A 561 -1.25 -2.24 -26.89
C THR A 561 -2.62 -2.81 -27.27
N ARG A 562 -3.22 -3.60 -26.38
CA ARG A 562 -4.58 -4.11 -26.56
C ARG A 562 -5.58 -2.96 -26.43
N SER A 563 -6.53 -2.89 -27.37
CA SER A 563 -7.64 -1.94 -27.26
C SER A 563 -8.51 -2.25 -26.04
N SER A 564 -8.79 -1.23 -25.23
CA SER A 564 -9.65 -1.35 -24.05
C SER A 564 -10.43 -0.06 -23.85
N GLN A 565 -11.61 -0.15 -23.22
CA GLN A 565 -12.45 1.02 -22.92
C GLN A 565 -11.76 1.97 -21.92
N TYR A 566 -11.07 1.41 -20.96
CA TYR A 566 -10.33 2.17 -19.94
C TYR A 566 -8.84 1.83 -20.01
N PRO A 567 -7.94 2.82 -20.13
CA PRO A 567 -6.50 2.56 -20.07
C PRO A 567 -6.08 2.09 -18.67
N MET A 568 -5.02 1.30 -18.57
CA MET A 568 -4.50 0.84 -17.27
C MET A 568 -4.17 2.00 -16.33
N SER A 569 -3.76 3.14 -16.87
CA SER A 569 -3.49 4.35 -16.09
C SER A 569 -4.70 4.86 -15.30
N ALA A 570 -5.94 4.62 -15.76
CA ALA A 570 -7.14 4.99 -15.03
C ALA A 570 -7.33 4.14 -13.76
N TYR A 571 -7.04 2.84 -13.84
CA TYR A 571 -7.05 1.93 -12.69
C TYR A 571 -5.91 2.28 -11.73
N THR A 572 -4.70 2.47 -12.27
CA THR A 572 -3.49 2.82 -11.51
C THR A 572 -3.67 4.10 -10.73
N LYS A 573 -4.24 5.16 -11.34
CA LYS A 573 -4.46 6.45 -10.68
C LYS A 573 -5.33 6.32 -9.41
N LEU A 574 -6.47 5.66 -9.52
CA LEU A 574 -7.38 5.48 -8.37
C LEU A 574 -6.77 4.58 -7.31
N THR A 575 -6.13 3.49 -7.71
CA THR A 575 -5.51 2.54 -6.79
C THR A 575 -4.35 3.17 -6.03
N ALA A 576 -3.48 3.92 -6.72
CA ALA A 576 -2.36 4.61 -6.10
C ALA A 576 -2.82 5.66 -5.08
N ALA A 577 -3.85 6.46 -5.42
CA ALA A 577 -4.43 7.44 -4.50
C ALA A 577 -4.99 6.77 -3.24
N TRP A 578 -5.74 5.68 -3.41
CA TRP A 578 -6.27 4.91 -2.28
C TRP A 578 -5.14 4.30 -1.43
N CYS A 579 -4.18 3.62 -2.03
CA CYS A 579 -3.04 3.05 -1.31
C CYS A 579 -2.26 4.12 -0.54
N TRP A 580 -2.08 5.30 -1.14
CA TRP A 580 -1.41 6.42 -0.49
C TRP A 580 -2.15 6.86 0.77
N THR A 581 -3.47 7.06 0.70
CA THR A 581 -4.29 7.49 1.83
C THR A 581 -4.38 6.44 2.94
N GLN A 582 -4.32 5.15 2.59
CA GLN A 582 -4.36 4.04 3.56
C GLN A 582 -2.96 3.64 4.08
N GLY A 583 -1.89 4.27 3.60
CA GLY A 583 -0.53 3.87 3.95
C GLY A 583 -0.14 2.47 3.43
N ILE A 584 -0.84 1.95 2.41
CA ILE A 584 -0.53 0.66 1.79
C ILE A 584 0.64 0.83 0.82
N ALA A 585 1.58 -0.10 0.83
CA ALA A 585 2.67 -0.12 -0.12
C ALA A 585 2.13 -0.31 -1.55
N PHE A 586 2.57 0.52 -2.48
CA PHE A 586 2.08 0.52 -3.86
C PHE A 586 3.24 0.49 -4.86
N MET A 587 3.07 -0.29 -5.91
CA MET A 587 4.04 -0.49 -6.98
C MET A 587 3.40 -0.19 -8.32
N ASP A 588 3.97 0.74 -9.07
CA ASP A 588 3.53 1.17 -10.40
C ASP A 588 4.53 0.68 -11.47
N MET A 589 4.20 -0.44 -12.11
CA MET A 589 5.04 -0.99 -13.18
C MET A 589 4.97 -0.15 -14.46
N GLN A 590 3.86 0.56 -14.71
CA GLN A 590 3.72 1.45 -15.84
C GLN A 590 4.71 2.61 -15.75
N TYR A 591 4.84 3.19 -14.57
CA TYR A 591 5.82 4.24 -14.31
C TYR A 591 7.26 3.71 -14.45
N ALA A 592 7.55 2.51 -13.94
CA ALA A 592 8.86 1.87 -14.06
C ALA A 592 9.23 1.55 -15.51
N ALA A 593 8.25 1.18 -16.36
CA ALA A 593 8.44 0.91 -17.79
C ALA A 593 8.45 2.19 -18.66
N MET A 594 8.52 3.37 -18.08
CA MET A 594 8.56 4.66 -18.77
C MET A 594 7.31 5.01 -19.61
N GLY A 595 6.16 4.43 -19.28
CA GLY A 595 4.85 4.96 -19.60
C GLY A 595 4.30 4.76 -21.02
N ASP A 596 5.10 4.33 -22.01
CA ASP A 596 4.65 4.19 -23.40
C ASP A 596 4.54 2.72 -23.83
N PRO A 597 3.30 2.17 -23.95
CA PRO A 597 3.08 0.77 -24.33
C PRO A 597 3.71 0.40 -25.69
N ALA A 598 3.81 1.33 -26.62
CA ALA A 598 4.38 1.06 -27.95
C ALA A 598 5.86 0.72 -27.87
N LYS A 599 6.60 1.26 -26.91
CA LYS A 599 8.05 1.01 -26.76
C LYS A 599 8.37 -0.39 -26.28
N TYR A 600 7.53 -0.97 -25.42
CA TYR A 600 7.73 -2.30 -24.85
C TYR A 600 6.82 -3.38 -25.42
N ALA A 601 5.98 -3.06 -26.41
CA ALA A 601 5.29 -4.07 -27.21
C ALA A 601 6.28 -5.02 -27.88
N SER A 602 5.85 -6.20 -28.31
CA SER A 602 6.71 -7.22 -28.94
C SER A 602 7.52 -6.70 -30.16
N THR A 603 6.98 -5.71 -30.87
CA THR A 603 7.59 -5.03 -32.01
C THR A 603 8.25 -3.69 -31.65
N GLY A 604 8.24 -3.30 -30.38
CA GLY A 604 8.79 -2.02 -29.92
C GLY A 604 10.31 -2.02 -29.73
N GLN A 605 10.86 -0.88 -29.33
CA GLN A 605 12.31 -0.69 -29.13
C GLN A 605 12.87 -1.55 -27.98
N THR A 606 12.07 -1.79 -26.96
CA THR A 606 12.47 -2.59 -25.78
C THR A 606 11.33 -3.59 -25.49
N PRO A 607 11.24 -4.68 -26.27
CA PRO A 607 10.11 -5.59 -26.19
C PRO A 607 10.08 -6.32 -24.85
N LEU A 608 9.06 -6.04 -24.04
CA LEU A 608 8.80 -6.69 -22.74
C LEU A 608 7.52 -7.51 -22.74
N ILE A 609 6.62 -7.25 -23.71
CA ILE A 609 5.34 -7.94 -23.85
C ILE A 609 5.43 -8.93 -25.03
N SER A 610 4.86 -10.11 -24.87
CA SER A 610 4.79 -11.13 -25.89
C SER A 610 3.83 -10.75 -27.04
N ASP A 611 3.84 -11.53 -28.12
CA ASP A 611 3.04 -11.30 -29.33
C ASP A 611 1.51 -11.34 -29.09
N ASP A 612 1.08 -11.93 -27.98
CA ASP A 612 -0.32 -11.92 -27.56
C ASP A 612 -0.82 -10.54 -27.10
N LYS A 613 0.09 -9.56 -26.99
CA LYS A 613 -0.17 -8.18 -26.57
C LYS A 613 -0.72 -8.03 -25.15
N ILE A 614 -0.62 -9.06 -24.32
CA ILE A 614 -1.19 -9.11 -22.97
C ILE A 614 -0.13 -9.47 -21.94
N HIS A 615 0.58 -10.58 -22.16
CA HIS A 615 1.48 -11.16 -21.18
C HIS A 615 2.93 -10.69 -21.35
N PRO A 616 3.74 -10.72 -20.30
CA PRO A 616 5.15 -10.44 -20.42
C PRO A 616 5.83 -11.49 -21.29
N ASP A 617 6.80 -11.05 -22.07
CA ASP A 617 7.72 -11.98 -22.74
C ASP A 617 8.50 -12.76 -21.68
N PRO A 618 8.51 -14.11 -21.72
CA PRO A 618 9.16 -14.90 -20.67
C PRO A 618 10.67 -14.67 -20.54
N ALA A 619 11.34 -14.32 -21.63
CA ALA A 619 12.78 -14.10 -21.66
C ALA A 619 13.18 -12.65 -21.39
N LYS A 620 12.32 -11.69 -21.68
CA LYS A 620 12.63 -10.26 -21.63
C LYS A 620 11.81 -9.51 -20.58
N GLY A 621 10.51 -9.69 -20.56
CA GLY A 621 9.59 -9.01 -19.66
C GLY A 621 9.52 -9.61 -18.26
N ALA A 622 9.52 -10.93 -18.18
CA ALA A 622 9.44 -11.64 -16.91
C ALA A 622 10.60 -11.34 -15.96
N PRO A 623 11.88 -11.31 -16.39
CA PRO A 623 13.00 -10.92 -15.54
C PRO A 623 12.89 -9.47 -15.03
N VAL A 624 12.37 -8.54 -15.84
CA VAL A 624 12.15 -7.15 -15.44
C VAL A 624 11.11 -7.07 -14.31
N ILE A 625 10.02 -7.81 -14.43
CA ILE A 625 9.00 -7.88 -13.38
C ILE A 625 9.56 -8.50 -12.11
N SER A 626 10.33 -9.58 -12.24
CA SER A 626 10.96 -10.26 -11.10
C SER A 626 11.87 -9.31 -10.33
N GLU A 627 12.74 -8.59 -11.01
CA GLU A 627 13.66 -7.61 -10.42
C GLU A 627 12.90 -6.43 -9.80
N PHE A 628 11.84 -5.97 -10.45
CA PHE A 628 10.99 -4.90 -9.94
C PHE A 628 10.35 -5.27 -8.59
N PHE A 629 9.79 -6.46 -8.48
CA PHE A 629 9.24 -6.95 -7.22
C PHE A 629 10.31 -7.26 -6.19
N TYR A 630 11.40 -7.89 -6.59
CA TYR A 630 12.50 -8.21 -5.70
C TYR A 630 13.09 -6.97 -5.04
N THR A 631 13.28 -5.89 -5.79
CA THR A 631 13.77 -4.61 -5.26
C THR A 631 12.88 -4.05 -4.13
N ALA A 632 11.58 -4.27 -4.21
CA ALA A 632 10.64 -3.84 -3.18
C ALA A 632 10.55 -4.79 -1.98
N LEU A 633 10.76 -6.09 -2.22
CA LEU A 633 10.52 -7.15 -1.25
C LEU A 633 11.77 -7.58 -0.47
N ARG A 634 12.98 -7.23 -0.93
CA ARG A 634 14.27 -7.54 -0.26
C ARG A 634 14.58 -6.70 0.97
#